data_2e6722ecb13c2f26215a2987487c623d
#
_entry.id   2e6722ecb13c2f26215a2987487c623d
#
_cell.length_a   1.000
_cell.length_b   1.000
_cell.length_c   1.000
_cell.angle_alpha   90.00
_cell.angle_beta   90.00
_cell.angle_gamma   90.00
#
_symmetry.space_group_name_H-M   'P 1'
#
loop_
_entity.id
_entity.type
_entity.pdbx_description
1 polymer ?
#
loop_
_entity_poly.entity_id
_entity_poly.type
_entity_poly.pdbx_seq_one_letter_code
_entity_poly.pdbx_strand_id
1 'polypeptide(L)'
;MSTLKVNTIKDNGTAIDLENGILIGGASPLQNYTASGTEPSSGNANGDYWYDTGNSKFYQYWDSAFREITIVAPSYYYGDRGVFGGGTDTNLTLDYITIATAGNATDFGDAWYLKESGGAASDGSRGFWYGGLNSANIVSNNGYSITFATLGNATNTIGDINNSRARGSMCCNKDYIIHTGGQSGYNTNTTNTILRFTVVSGYMAASSFGNMDATKMGHSMWNDTSRYLTFSGTNSTADIAAGSFTSSGASWIAQLTGNGSQPTGAAGDETRAITFAGTSGTQLDTVVIQNNSNATSFGQLNTNHWTPGASTDGSRIVFAGGSWSGNQNDMSYITIATTGNSYDFGDLTVARARATGCAGN
;
A
#
# COMPACT_ATOMS: atom_id res chain seq x y z
N MET A 1 -16.83 -24.38 -1.38
CA MET A 1 -17.47 -23.08 -1.70
C MET A 1 -16.79 -22.54 -2.94
N SER A 2 -17.53 -22.30 -4.00
CA SER A 2 -16.97 -21.72 -5.23
C SER A 2 -16.99 -20.21 -5.08
N THR A 3 -15.83 -19.59 -5.10
CA THR A 3 -15.71 -18.12 -5.02
C THR A 3 -15.70 -17.56 -6.44
N LEU A 4 -16.64 -16.67 -6.75
CA LEU A 4 -16.63 -15.90 -7.98
C LEU A 4 -15.66 -14.74 -7.81
N LYS A 5 -14.55 -14.71 -8.57
CA LYS A 5 -13.64 -13.55 -8.62
C LYS A 5 -14.05 -12.68 -9.80
N VAL A 6 -14.54 -11.48 -9.51
CA VAL A 6 -14.79 -10.45 -10.52
C VAL A 6 -13.62 -9.48 -10.49
N ASN A 7 -12.80 -9.46 -11.55
CA ASN A 7 -11.57 -8.67 -11.59
C ASN A 7 -11.78 -7.17 -11.90
N THR A 8 -12.90 -6.78 -12.50
CA THR A 8 -13.15 -5.35 -12.75
C THR A 8 -14.65 -5.12 -12.99
N ILE A 9 -15.24 -4.25 -12.18
CA ILE A 9 -16.50 -3.57 -12.48
C ILE A 9 -16.14 -2.10 -12.62
N LYS A 10 -16.30 -1.54 -13.83
CA LYS A 10 -16.08 -0.10 -14.06
C LYS A 10 -17.40 0.62 -13.81
N ASP A 11 -17.40 1.51 -12.84
CA ASP A 11 -18.48 2.46 -12.59
C ASP A 11 -18.24 3.73 -13.41
N ASN A 12 -19.20 4.12 -14.21
CA ASN A 12 -19.23 5.41 -14.92
C ASN A 12 -20.02 6.47 -14.15
N GLY A 13 -20.10 6.32 -12.83
CA GLY A 13 -20.44 7.46 -11.97
C GLY A 13 -21.87 7.57 -11.44
N THR A 14 -22.79 6.58 -11.53
CA THR A 14 -24.03 6.61 -10.72
C THR A 14 -24.89 5.35 -10.72
N ALA A 15 -24.61 4.37 -11.55
CA ALA A 15 -25.25 3.05 -11.48
C ALA A 15 -24.40 2.03 -12.24
N ILE A 16 -24.35 0.80 -11.74
CA ILE A 16 -23.84 -0.33 -12.53
C ILE A 16 -24.88 -0.57 -13.64
N ASP A 17 -24.54 -0.19 -14.87
CA ASP A 17 -25.37 -0.45 -16.03
C ASP A 17 -25.24 -1.92 -16.42
N LEU A 18 -26.24 -2.71 -16.05
CA LEU A 18 -26.33 -4.13 -16.40
C LEU A 18 -27.13 -4.35 -17.70
N GLU A 19 -27.47 -3.31 -18.47
CA GLU A 19 -28.26 -3.44 -19.71
C GLU A 19 -27.58 -4.38 -20.74
N ASN A 20 -26.28 -4.54 -20.68
CA ASN A 20 -25.52 -5.47 -21.54
C ASN A 20 -25.10 -6.77 -20.86
N GLY A 21 -25.56 -7.02 -19.63
CA GLY A 21 -25.32 -8.25 -18.87
C GLY A 21 -23.90 -8.39 -18.31
N ILE A 22 -23.76 -9.29 -17.33
CA ILE A 22 -22.46 -9.68 -16.78
C ILE A 22 -21.90 -10.83 -17.62
N LEU A 23 -20.75 -10.65 -18.25
CA LEU A 23 -20.03 -11.72 -18.94
C LEU A 23 -19.19 -12.52 -17.95
N ILE A 24 -19.48 -13.79 -17.78
CA ILE A 24 -18.66 -14.71 -16.98
C ILE A 24 -17.91 -15.63 -17.94
N GLY A 25 -16.56 -15.53 -17.93
CA GLY A 25 -15.71 -16.44 -18.69
C GLY A 25 -15.78 -16.33 -20.20
N GLY A 26 -16.22 -15.18 -20.76
CA GLY A 26 -16.28 -14.96 -22.23
C GLY A 26 -17.43 -15.66 -22.94
N ALA A 27 -18.35 -16.27 -22.21
CA ALA A 27 -19.56 -16.89 -22.76
C ALA A 27 -20.79 -16.04 -22.48
N SER A 28 -21.80 -16.20 -23.31
CA SER A 28 -23.10 -15.50 -23.42
C SER A 28 -23.62 -14.78 -22.17
N PRO A 29 -24.37 -13.68 -22.36
CA PRO A 29 -24.98 -12.94 -21.25
C PRO A 29 -25.80 -13.87 -20.37
N LEU A 30 -25.90 -13.51 -19.07
CA LEU A 30 -26.71 -14.22 -18.09
C LEU A 30 -28.07 -14.56 -18.68
N GLN A 31 -28.33 -15.84 -18.93
CA GLN A 31 -29.66 -16.32 -19.23
C GLN A 31 -30.42 -16.36 -17.93
N ASN A 32 -31.59 -15.79 -17.87
CA ASN A 32 -32.45 -15.69 -16.69
C ASN A 32 -32.03 -14.63 -15.63
N TYR A 33 -32.03 -13.40 -16.05
CA TYR A 33 -31.89 -12.26 -15.18
C TYR A 33 -33.25 -11.58 -14.99
N THR A 34 -33.63 -11.33 -13.75
CA THR A 34 -34.86 -10.59 -13.39
C THR A 34 -34.47 -9.35 -12.56
N ALA A 35 -34.98 -8.18 -12.94
CA ALA A 35 -34.89 -6.97 -12.13
C ALA A 35 -36.30 -6.62 -11.61
N SER A 36 -36.49 -6.62 -10.31
CA SER A 36 -37.79 -6.32 -9.68
C SER A 36 -37.58 -5.93 -8.22
N GLY A 37 -38.51 -5.16 -7.65
CA GLY A 37 -38.54 -4.87 -6.21
C GLY A 37 -39.11 -6.00 -5.36
N THR A 38 -39.45 -7.14 -5.97
CA THR A 38 -39.99 -8.30 -5.26
C THR A 38 -39.27 -9.55 -5.72
N GLU A 39 -38.91 -10.42 -4.79
CA GLU A 39 -38.24 -11.69 -5.06
C GLU A 39 -39.09 -12.57 -6.01
N PRO A 40 -38.50 -13.11 -7.10
CA PRO A 40 -39.20 -14.05 -7.98
C PRO A 40 -39.62 -15.31 -7.21
N SER A 41 -40.95 -15.62 -7.22
CA SER A 41 -41.52 -16.68 -6.39
C SER A 41 -41.67 -18.03 -7.08
N SER A 42 -41.47 -18.12 -8.39
CA SER A 42 -41.64 -19.37 -9.14
C SER A 42 -40.82 -19.41 -10.45
N GLY A 43 -40.55 -20.61 -10.92
CA GLY A 43 -39.81 -20.84 -12.18
C GLY A 43 -38.31 -20.66 -12.06
N ASN A 44 -37.77 -20.50 -10.85
CA ASN A 44 -36.36 -20.26 -10.59
C ASN A 44 -35.56 -21.56 -10.69
N ALA A 45 -34.39 -21.49 -11.33
CA ALA A 45 -33.43 -22.58 -11.45
C ALA A 45 -32.05 -22.16 -10.91
N ASN A 46 -31.26 -23.14 -10.47
CA ASN A 46 -29.89 -22.86 -10.02
C ASN A 46 -29.11 -22.14 -11.10
N GLY A 47 -28.55 -20.98 -10.74
CA GLY A 47 -27.83 -20.09 -11.65
C GLY A 47 -28.62 -18.88 -12.09
N ASP A 48 -29.92 -18.80 -11.83
CA ASP A 48 -30.71 -17.61 -12.12
C ASP A 48 -30.30 -16.44 -11.24
N TYR A 49 -30.41 -15.22 -11.75
CA TYR A 49 -30.03 -13.99 -11.07
C TYR A 49 -31.24 -13.09 -10.87
N TRP A 50 -31.26 -12.43 -9.73
CA TRP A 50 -32.24 -11.40 -9.41
C TRP A 50 -31.57 -10.15 -8.87
N TYR A 51 -31.89 -9.00 -9.46
CA TYR A 51 -31.53 -7.69 -8.92
C TYR A 51 -32.75 -7.10 -8.22
N ASP A 52 -32.64 -6.94 -6.90
CA ASP A 52 -33.64 -6.27 -6.08
C ASP A 52 -33.52 -4.75 -6.27
N THR A 53 -34.44 -4.19 -7.07
CA THR A 53 -34.47 -2.74 -7.34
C THR A 53 -34.89 -1.91 -6.14
N GLY A 54 -35.54 -2.50 -5.13
CA GLY A 54 -35.94 -1.82 -3.89
C GLY A 54 -34.78 -1.61 -2.92
N ASN A 55 -33.87 -2.58 -2.85
CA ASN A 55 -32.74 -2.55 -1.91
C ASN A 55 -31.39 -2.41 -2.61
N SER A 56 -31.35 -2.33 -3.96
CA SER A 56 -30.13 -2.26 -4.77
C SER A 56 -29.17 -3.43 -4.49
N LYS A 57 -29.71 -4.63 -4.36
CA LYS A 57 -28.97 -5.84 -4.04
C LYS A 57 -29.05 -6.84 -5.17
N PHE A 58 -28.00 -7.64 -5.32
CA PHE A 58 -27.89 -8.66 -6.36
C PHE A 58 -27.88 -10.05 -5.73
N TYR A 59 -28.67 -10.99 -6.29
CA TYR A 59 -28.85 -12.34 -5.78
C TYR A 59 -28.64 -13.38 -6.87
N GLN A 60 -28.22 -14.57 -6.49
CA GLN A 60 -28.19 -15.76 -7.33
C GLN A 60 -29.07 -16.84 -6.69
N TYR A 61 -29.92 -17.47 -7.51
CA TYR A 61 -30.69 -18.61 -7.06
C TYR A 61 -29.80 -19.84 -6.97
N TRP A 62 -29.71 -20.41 -5.79
CA TRP A 62 -28.90 -21.58 -5.52
C TRP A 62 -29.50 -22.35 -4.33
N ASP A 63 -29.59 -23.69 -4.47
CA ASP A 63 -30.09 -24.56 -3.41
C ASP A 63 -31.46 -24.09 -2.88
N SER A 64 -32.41 -23.92 -3.85
CA SER A 64 -33.83 -23.57 -3.61
C SER A 64 -34.08 -22.20 -2.99
N ALA A 65 -33.13 -21.26 -3.02
CA ALA A 65 -33.31 -19.90 -2.51
C ALA A 65 -32.44 -18.89 -3.27
N PHE A 66 -32.87 -17.61 -3.32
CA PHE A 66 -32.05 -16.51 -3.73
C PHE A 66 -31.06 -16.16 -2.60
N ARG A 67 -29.77 -16.21 -2.90
CA ARG A 67 -28.69 -15.87 -1.96
C ARG A 67 -28.03 -14.58 -2.42
N GLU A 68 -27.90 -13.62 -1.51
CA GLU A 68 -27.25 -12.36 -1.81
C GLU A 68 -25.81 -12.59 -2.31
N ILE A 69 -25.51 -12.06 -3.48
CA ILE A 69 -24.14 -11.93 -3.96
C ILE A 69 -23.64 -10.61 -3.42
N THR A 70 -22.91 -10.68 -2.33
CA THR A 70 -22.18 -9.52 -1.84
C THR A 70 -20.99 -9.32 -2.76
N ILE A 71 -21.08 -8.33 -3.66
CA ILE A 71 -19.91 -7.83 -4.36
C ILE A 71 -19.13 -7.06 -3.28
N VAL A 72 -18.26 -7.74 -2.59
CA VAL A 72 -17.23 -7.06 -1.81
C VAL A 72 -16.33 -6.43 -2.85
N ALA A 73 -16.50 -5.13 -3.09
CA ALA A 73 -15.47 -4.39 -3.80
C ALA A 73 -14.16 -4.74 -3.08
N PRO A 74 -13.13 -5.19 -3.78
CA PRO A 74 -11.88 -5.47 -3.13
C PRO A 74 -11.50 -4.21 -2.36
N SER A 75 -11.34 -4.33 -1.06
CA SER A 75 -10.94 -3.25 -0.17
C SER A 75 -9.45 -2.96 -0.33
N TYR A 76 -8.98 -3.01 -1.59
CA TYR A 76 -7.59 -2.88 -1.94
C TYR A 76 -7.24 -1.41 -2.12
N TYR A 77 -6.22 -1.02 -1.45
CA TYR A 77 -5.59 0.30 -1.52
C TYR A 77 -4.48 0.29 -2.57
N TYR A 78 -4.62 -0.57 -3.55
CA TYR A 78 -3.74 -0.65 -4.71
C TYR A 78 -4.39 0.06 -5.88
N GLY A 79 -3.59 0.52 -6.79
CA GLY A 79 -4.06 1.03 -8.04
C GLY A 79 -3.02 0.85 -9.12
N ASP A 80 -3.41 1.13 -10.33
CA ASP A 80 -2.55 0.98 -11.50
C ASP A 80 -1.40 1.99 -11.51
N ARG A 81 -1.54 3.09 -10.76
CA ARG A 81 -0.56 4.17 -10.72
C ARG A 81 0.26 4.12 -9.43
N GLY A 82 1.56 3.83 -9.57
CA GLY A 82 2.53 3.99 -8.51
C GLY A 82 3.11 5.39 -8.51
N VAL A 83 3.21 6.05 -7.35
CA VAL A 83 3.86 7.36 -7.21
C VAL A 83 4.98 7.27 -6.20
N PHE A 84 6.14 7.81 -6.56
CA PHE A 84 7.35 7.83 -5.75
C PHE A 84 7.74 9.27 -5.44
N GLY A 85 8.03 9.53 -4.18
CA GLY A 85 8.40 10.87 -3.71
C GLY A 85 9.40 10.84 -2.58
N GLY A 86 9.80 12.03 -2.14
CA GLY A 86 10.81 12.18 -1.12
C GLY A 86 12.22 11.78 -1.60
N GLY A 87 13.10 11.53 -0.65
CA GLY A 87 14.47 11.13 -0.91
C GLY A 87 15.47 12.20 -0.53
N THR A 88 16.75 11.83 -0.60
CA THR A 88 17.88 12.75 -0.40
C THR A 88 17.92 13.75 -1.56
N ASP A 89 18.43 14.93 -1.26
CA ASP A 89 18.55 16.09 -2.14
C ASP A 89 17.32 17.01 -2.18
N THR A 90 17.52 18.16 -2.74
CA THR A 90 16.57 19.30 -2.72
C THR A 90 15.44 19.16 -3.73
N ASN A 91 15.13 17.94 -4.19
CA ASN A 91 14.17 17.75 -5.27
C ASN A 91 12.76 17.50 -4.71
N LEU A 92 11.79 18.27 -5.18
CA LEU A 92 10.37 18.14 -4.85
C LEU A 92 9.62 17.18 -5.78
N THR A 93 10.21 16.77 -6.91
CA THR A 93 9.53 15.98 -7.93
C THR A 93 8.91 14.71 -7.37
N LEU A 94 7.66 14.49 -7.70
CA LEU A 94 6.96 13.23 -7.56
C LEU A 94 6.95 12.54 -8.92
N ASP A 95 7.43 11.30 -8.95
CA ASP A 95 7.45 10.47 -10.15
C ASP A 95 6.29 9.49 -10.14
N TYR A 96 5.66 9.24 -11.30
CA TYR A 96 4.66 8.18 -11.40
C TYR A 96 4.97 7.18 -12.50
N ILE A 97 4.42 5.98 -12.31
CA ILE A 97 4.48 4.85 -13.24
C ILE A 97 3.09 4.21 -13.39
N THR A 98 2.89 3.48 -14.48
CA THR A 98 1.83 2.47 -14.59
C THR A 98 2.41 1.11 -14.22
N ILE A 99 2.06 0.57 -13.05
CA ILE A 99 2.72 -0.61 -12.45
C ILE A 99 2.66 -1.83 -13.36
N ALA A 100 1.56 -2.02 -14.08
CA ALA A 100 1.39 -3.16 -14.98
C ALA A 100 2.33 -3.15 -16.20
N THR A 101 2.93 -2.01 -16.55
CA THR A 101 3.73 -1.85 -17.78
C THR A 101 5.10 -1.30 -17.44
N ALA A 102 6.16 -2.08 -17.69
CA ALA A 102 7.53 -1.63 -17.49
C ALA A 102 7.87 -0.46 -18.43
N GLY A 103 8.60 0.52 -17.90
CA GLY A 103 8.99 1.74 -18.59
C GLY A 103 9.46 2.81 -17.61
N ASN A 104 10.01 3.88 -18.15
CA ASN A 104 10.49 4.99 -17.32
C ASN A 104 9.33 5.74 -16.67
N ALA A 105 9.58 6.28 -15.49
CA ALA A 105 8.65 7.14 -14.79
C ALA A 105 8.43 8.46 -15.52
N THR A 106 7.31 9.08 -15.23
CA THR A 106 6.95 10.42 -15.72
C THR A 106 6.73 11.34 -14.53
N ASP A 107 6.99 12.60 -14.69
CA ASP A 107 6.73 13.63 -13.70
C ASP A 107 5.22 13.67 -13.36
N PHE A 108 4.90 13.56 -12.09
CA PHE A 108 3.53 13.67 -11.55
C PHE A 108 3.21 15.11 -11.15
N GLY A 109 4.20 15.85 -10.68
CA GLY A 109 4.14 17.15 -10.05
C GLY A 109 5.09 17.24 -8.86
N ASP A 110 4.92 18.26 -8.03
CA ASP A 110 5.82 18.51 -6.92
C ASP A 110 5.21 18.18 -5.55
N ALA A 111 6.04 17.66 -4.65
CA ALA A 111 5.74 17.55 -3.24
C ALA A 111 5.58 18.94 -2.61
N TRP A 112 4.70 19.03 -1.61
CA TRP A 112 4.51 20.28 -0.86
C TRP A 112 5.77 20.73 -0.10
N TYR A 113 6.61 19.78 0.30
CA TYR A 113 7.78 20.03 1.12
C TYR A 113 8.85 18.97 0.89
N LEU A 114 10.12 19.37 0.92
CA LEU A 114 11.26 18.45 0.83
C LEU A 114 11.26 17.47 2.00
N LYS A 115 11.24 16.18 1.70
CA LYS A 115 11.18 15.12 2.71
C LYS A 115 12.07 13.95 2.35
N GLU A 116 13.13 13.82 3.09
CA GLU A 116 13.94 12.61 3.11
C GLU A 116 13.41 11.64 4.17
N SER A 117 13.26 10.39 3.83
CA SER A 117 12.92 9.34 4.81
C SER A 117 11.62 9.59 5.59
N GLY A 118 10.60 10.12 4.95
CA GLY A 118 9.23 10.12 5.47
C GLY A 118 8.57 8.76 5.31
N GLY A 119 7.34 8.60 5.82
CA GLY A 119 6.46 7.47 5.49
C GLY A 119 5.53 7.84 4.34
N ALA A 120 5.11 6.84 3.57
CA ALA A 120 4.05 6.97 2.56
C ALA A 120 2.98 5.88 2.72
N ALA A 121 1.74 6.22 2.39
CA ALA A 121 0.60 5.30 2.43
C ALA A 121 -0.48 5.76 1.44
N SER A 122 -1.47 4.91 1.16
CA SER A 122 -2.55 5.22 0.23
C SER A 122 -3.90 4.74 0.77
N ASP A 123 -4.97 5.49 0.49
CA ASP A 123 -6.36 5.05 0.66
C ASP A 123 -6.98 4.50 -0.64
N GLY A 124 -6.17 4.35 -1.68
CA GLY A 124 -6.57 3.90 -3.01
C GLY A 124 -6.86 5.05 -3.98
N SER A 125 -7.36 6.19 -3.51
CA SER A 125 -7.62 7.39 -4.31
C SER A 125 -6.58 8.48 -4.09
N ARG A 126 -6.03 8.54 -2.88
CA ARG A 126 -5.03 9.53 -2.45
C ARG A 126 -3.78 8.85 -1.93
N GLY A 127 -2.63 9.41 -2.28
CA GLY A 127 -1.36 9.09 -1.65
C GLY A 127 -1.04 10.11 -0.56
N PHE A 128 -0.48 9.65 0.55
CA PHE A 128 -0.15 10.43 1.73
C PHE A 128 1.32 10.30 2.07
N TRP A 129 1.98 11.40 2.41
CA TRP A 129 3.34 11.45 2.91
C TRP A 129 3.38 12.23 4.23
N TYR A 130 4.08 11.70 5.21
CA TYR A 130 4.19 12.34 6.51
C TYR A 130 5.61 12.22 7.09
N GLY A 131 6.03 13.28 7.80
CA GLY A 131 7.33 13.32 8.46
C GLY A 131 8.48 13.54 7.48
N GLY A 132 9.67 13.12 7.87
CA GLY A 132 10.89 13.25 7.08
C GLY A 132 11.81 14.39 7.54
N LEU A 133 12.94 14.53 6.84
CA LEU A 133 13.95 15.55 7.09
C LEU A 133 13.94 16.57 5.96
N ASN A 134 14.13 17.83 6.27
CA ASN A 134 14.44 18.83 5.26
C ASN A 134 15.97 18.91 4.99
N SER A 135 16.36 19.73 4.01
CA SER A 135 17.77 19.94 3.65
C SER A 135 18.65 20.46 4.78
N ALA A 136 18.06 21.05 5.82
CA ALA A 136 18.75 21.49 7.03
C ALA A 136 18.77 20.42 8.14
N ASN A 137 18.38 19.17 7.84
CA ASN A 137 18.25 18.07 8.81
C ASN A 137 17.22 18.34 9.94
N ILE A 138 16.26 19.22 9.70
CA ILE A 138 15.18 19.47 10.64
C ILE A 138 14.08 18.44 10.41
N VAL A 139 13.70 17.74 11.47
CA VAL A 139 12.63 16.74 11.44
C VAL A 139 11.28 17.43 11.31
N SER A 140 10.49 16.99 10.33
CA SER A 140 9.19 17.59 10.03
C SER A 140 8.05 16.87 10.75
N ASN A 141 7.02 17.64 11.10
CA ASN A 141 5.73 17.18 11.61
C ASN A 141 4.59 17.37 10.58
N ASN A 142 4.89 17.82 9.39
CA ASN A 142 3.94 18.08 8.31
C ASN A 142 3.75 16.86 7.41
N GLY A 143 2.61 16.80 6.75
CA GLY A 143 2.32 15.85 5.69
C GLY A 143 1.58 16.48 4.54
N TYR A 144 1.60 15.80 3.42
CA TYR A 144 0.89 16.19 2.21
C TYR A 144 0.21 15.00 1.56
N SER A 145 -0.72 15.28 0.68
CA SER A 145 -1.35 14.27 -0.15
C SER A 145 -1.41 14.69 -1.62
N ILE A 146 -1.58 13.67 -2.44
CA ILE A 146 -1.92 13.77 -3.86
C ILE A 146 -3.23 13.05 -4.12
N THR A 147 -3.85 13.33 -5.27
CA THR A 147 -4.94 12.51 -5.82
C THR A 147 -4.38 11.74 -7.02
N PHE A 148 -4.46 10.40 -7.01
CA PHE A 148 -3.86 9.60 -8.07
C PHE A 148 -4.48 9.83 -9.44
N ALA A 149 -5.78 10.09 -9.51
CA ALA A 149 -6.49 10.30 -10.77
C ALA A 149 -6.04 11.54 -11.54
N THR A 150 -5.47 12.54 -10.86
CA THR A 150 -5.08 13.82 -11.46
C THR A 150 -3.62 14.13 -11.21
N LEU A 151 -2.89 14.49 -12.29
CA LEU A 151 -1.53 15.00 -12.15
C LEU A 151 -1.55 16.39 -11.51
N GLY A 152 -0.53 16.70 -10.74
CA GLY A 152 -0.37 18.01 -10.13
C GLY A 152 0.37 17.98 -8.80
N ASN A 153 0.60 19.15 -8.26
CA ASN A 153 1.37 19.31 -7.03
C ASN A 153 0.59 18.79 -5.80
N ALA A 154 1.34 18.27 -4.85
CA ALA A 154 0.79 17.84 -3.58
C ALA A 154 0.23 18.99 -2.76
N THR A 155 -0.76 18.70 -1.93
CA THR A 155 -1.40 19.65 -1.03
C THR A 155 -1.16 19.31 0.43
N ASN A 156 -1.01 20.32 1.29
CA ASN A 156 -0.89 20.10 2.73
C ASN A 156 -2.23 19.67 3.32
N THR A 157 -2.33 18.41 3.70
CA THR A 157 -3.56 17.79 4.22
C THR A 157 -3.36 17.03 5.52
N ILE A 158 -2.11 16.82 5.94
CA ILE A 158 -1.80 16.13 7.19
C ILE A 158 -1.17 17.13 8.13
N GLY A 159 -1.83 17.33 9.24
CA GLY A 159 -1.53 18.39 10.15
C GLY A 159 -0.42 18.19 11.11
N ASP A 160 -0.04 19.38 11.54
CA ASP A 160 0.91 19.63 12.61
C ASP A 160 0.46 18.95 13.89
N ILE A 161 1.19 17.94 14.28
CA ILE A 161 1.11 17.36 15.61
C ILE A 161 2.45 17.60 16.27
N ASN A 162 2.44 17.80 17.58
CA ASN A 162 3.63 18.01 18.39
C ASN A 162 4.64 16.84 18.35
N ASN A 163 4.67 16.08 17.28
CA ASN A 163 5.44 14.85 17.09
C ASN A 163 6.14 14.85 15.74
N SER A 164 7.17 15.67 15.59
CA SER A 164 8.06 15.57 14.43
C SER A 164 8.64 14.17 14.30
N ARG A 165 8.64 13.62 13.09
CA ARG A 165 9.14 12.27 12.81
C ARG A 165 9.89 12.23 11.48
N ALA A 166 11.04 11.55 11.50
CA ALA A 166 11.75 11.12 10.30
C ALA A 166 12.10 9.64 10.40
N ARG A 167 12.32 8.99 9.27
CA ARG A 167 12.68 7.56 9.21
C ARG A 167 11.66 6.63 9.87
N GLY A 168 10.42 7.08 10.00
CA GLY A 168 9.29 6.24 10.34
C GLY A 168 8.71 5.57 9.09
N SER A 169 7.70 4.74 9.27
CA SER A 169 6.98 4.11 8.17
C SER A 169 5.48 4.26 8.31
N MET A 170 4.76 4.15 7.21
CA MET A 170 3.31 4.30 7.17
C MET A 170 2.64 3.16 6.43
N CYS A 171 1.41 2.88 6.84
CA CYS A 171 0.47 2.05 6.09
C CYS A 171 -0.95 2.58 6.29
N CYS A 172 -1.89 2.15 5.45
CA CYS A 172 -3.28 2.62 5.48
C CYS A 172 -4.25 1.47 5.20
N ASN A 173 -5.37 1.45 5.90
CA ASN A 173 -6.48 0.53 5.64
C ASN A 173 -7.76 1.25 5.17
N LYS A 174 -7.62 2.39 4.47
CA LYS A 174 -8.70 3.27 4.00
C LYS A 174 -9.32 4.14 5.12
N ASP A 175 -9.60 3.59 6.29
CA ASP A 175 -10.21 4.34 7.39
C ASP A 175 -9.16 5.01 8.27
N TYR A 176 -7.99 4.38 8.38
CA TYR A 176 -6.90 4.81 9.24
C TYR A 176 -5.55 4.71 8.57
N ILE A 177 -4.74 5.74 8.76
CA ILE A 177 -3.30 5.70 8.50
C ILE A 177 -2.60 5.42 9.83
N ILE A 178 -1.69 4.44 9.84
CA ILE A 178 -0.79 4.18 10.95
C ILE A 178 0.60 4.66 10.56
N HIS A 179 1.23 5.42 11.43
CA HIS A 179 2.63 5.77 11.35
C HIS A 179 3.36 5.23 12.58
N THR A 180 4.45 4.53 12.39
CA THR A 180 5.20 3.90 13.48
C THR A 180 6.62 4.42 13.56
N GLY A 181 7.15 4.48 14.79
CA GLY A 181 8.55 4.71 15.08
C GLY A 181 9.12 6.02 14.52
N GLY A 182 10.34 5.93 14.03
CA GLY A 182 11.11 7.06 13.54
C GLY A 182 11.94 7.74 14.62
N GLN A 183 12.44 8.92 14.29
CA GLN A 183 13.23 9.76 15.20
C GLN A 183 12.66 11.16 15.27
N SER A 184 12.73 11.79 16.45
CA SER A 184 12.26 13.16 16.67
C SER A 184 13.37 14.23 16.54
N GLY A 185 14.61 13.83 16.29
CA GLY A 185 15.75 14.68 16.01
C GLY A 185 16.70 14.01 15.01
N TYR A 186 17.56 14.78 14.37
CA TYR A 186 18.53 14.21 13.43
C TYR A 186 19.49 13.26 14.14
N ASN A 187 19.44 11.97 13.78
CA ASN A 187 20.21 10.87 14.39
C ASN A 187 20.05 10.71 15.92
N THR A 188 18.96 11.22 16.49
CA THR A 188 18.69 11.16 17.94
C THR A 188 17.24 10.80 18.22
N ASN A 189 16.98 10.34 19.45
CA ASN A 189 15.64 10.11 19.97
C ASN A 189 14.75 9.20 19.11
N THR A 190 15.24 8.00 18.79
CA THR A 190 14.42 6.95 18.19
C THR A 190 13.25 6.60 19.11
N THR A 191 12.07 6.45 18.54
CA THR A 191 10.85 6.20 19.30
C THR A 191 10.18 4.90 18.91
N ASN A 192 9.35 4.36 19.80
CA ASN A 192 8.45 3.25 19.53
C ASN A 192 6.98 3.68 19.40
N THR A 193 6.71 4.98 19.43
CA THR A 193 5.33 5.50 19.38
C THR A 193 4.63 5.16 18.07
N ILE A 194 3.38 4.76 18.19
CA ILE A 194 2.45 4.58 17.07
C ILE A 194 1.51 5.78 17.02
N LEU A 195 1.39 6.39 15.86
CA LEU A 195 0.42 7.44 15.57
C LEU A 195 -0.66 6.90 14.65
N ARG A 196 -1.91 7.31 14.86
CA ARG A 196 -3.03 6.98 14.00
C ARG A 196 -3.72 8.24 13.53
N PHE A 197 -3.98 8.32 12.23
CA PHE A 197 -4.79 9.36 11.59
C PHE A 197 -6.09 8.73 11.11
N THR A 198 -7.22 9.40 11.33
CA THR A 198 -8.48 9.03 10.70
C THR A 198 -8.53 9.64 9.31
N VAL A 199 -8.76 8.81 8.29
CA VAL A 199 -8.82 9.24 6.90
C VAL A 199 -10.12 10.00 6.67
N VAL A 200 -9.99 11.28 6.32
CA VAL A 200 -11.11 12.19 6.01
C VAL A 200 -10.78 13.01 4.77
N SER A 201 -11.77 13.65 4.17
CA SER A 201 -11.59 14.49 2.98
C SER A 201 -10.81 15.79 3.22
N GLY A 202 -10.67 16.20 4.47
CA GLY A 202 -9.99 17.43 4.87
C GLY A 202 -8.66 17.18 5.55
N TYR A 203 -8.31 18.10 6.43
CA TYR A 203 -7.10 18.07 7.21
C TYR A 203 -7.13 16.97 8.29
N MET A 204 -6.10 16.13 8.33
CA MET A 204 -6.00 15.00 9.25
C MET A 204 -4.99 15.30 10.36
N ALA A 205 -5.42 15.10 11.61
CA ALA A 205 -4.55 15.18 12.77
C ALA A 205 -4.27 13.77 13.33
N ALA A 206 -3.06 13.54 13.79
CA ALA A 206 -2.72 12.29 14.44
C ALA A 206 -3.15 12.26 15.90
N SER A 207 -3.46 11.05 16.35
CA SER A 207 -3.58 10.72 17.78
C SER A 207 -2.53 9.68 18.16
N SER A 208 -2.09 9.70 19.43
CA SER A 208 -1.27 8.61 19.97
C SER A 208 -2.10 7.33 19.97
N PHE A 209 -1.54 6.24 19.43
CA PHE A 209 -2.22 4.96 19.30
C PHE A 209 -1.47 3.81 19.98
N GLY A 210 -0.60 4.11 20.91
CA GLY A 210 0.20 3.14 21.66
C GLY A 210 1.66 3.09 21.23
N ASN A 211 2.30 1.98 21.52
CA ASN A 211 3.72 1.79 21.26
C ASN A 211 4.00 0.44 20.61
N MET A 212 5.05 0.37 19.82
CA MET A 212 5.70 -0.88 19.45
C MET A 212 6.47 -1.43 20.66
N ASP A 213 6.79 -2.71 20.63
CA ASP A 213 7.64 -3.39 21.63
C ASP A 213 9.07 -2.85 21.68
N ALA A 214 9.57 -2.31 20.57
CA ALA A 214 10.91 -1.73 20.49
C ALA A 214 10.91 -0.41 19.71
N THR A 215 11.91 0.45 20.01
CA THR A 215 12.16 1.65 19.21
C THR A 215 12.70 1.29 17.85
N LYS A 216 12.14 1.84 16.79
CA LYS A 216 12.52 1.55 15.40
C LYS A 216 12.66 2.82 14.58
N MET A 217 13.65 2.86 13.71
CA MET A 217 13.74 3.85 12.63
C MET A 217 14.29 3.19 11.36
N GLY A 218 13.96 3.72 10.19
CA GLY A 218 14.38 3.12 8.91
C GLY A 218 13.81 1.72 8.71
N HIS A 219 12.60 1.49 9.17
CA HIS A 219 11.85 0.25 9.00
C HIS A 219 10.80 0.42 7.91
N SER A 220 10.26 -0.69 7.42
CA SER A 220 9.16 -0.69 6.47
C SER A 220 7.88 -1.25 7.06
N MET A 221 6.76 -0.99 6.41
CA MET A 221 5.44 -1.49 6.81
C MET A 221 4.65 -1.98 5.61
N TRP A 222 3.82 -2.98 5.86
CA TRP A 222 2.77 -3.40 4.95
C TRP A 222 1.57 -3.90 5.74
N ASN A 223 0.39 -3.96 5.12
CA ASN A 223 -0.85 -4.32 5.80
C ASN A 223 -1.85 -5.03 4.87
N ASP A 224 -2.79 -5.73 5.49
CA ASP A 224 -4.11 -6.00 4.95
C ASP A 224 -5.14 -5.01 5.53
N THR A 225 -6.41 -5.30 5.42
CA THR A 225 -7.48 -4.42 5.93
C THR A 225 -7.57 -4.33 7.46
N SER A 226 -7.02 -5.30 8.18
CA SER A 226 -7.18 -5.46 9.63
C SER A 226 -5.89 -5.37 10.41
N ARG A 227 -4.79 -5.81 9.81
CA ARG A 227 -3.49 -6.01 10.46
C ARG A 227 -2.38 -5.34 9.67
N TYR A 228 -1.45 -4.73 10.36
CA TYR A 228 -0.21 -4.23 9.78
C TYR A 228 1.01 -4.97 10.36
N LEU A 229 2.05 -5.05 9.55
CA LEU A 229 3.36 -5.57 9.92
C LEU A 229 4.40 -4.45 9.83
N THR A 230 5.36 -4.46 10.74
CA THR A 230 6.56 -3.64 10.68
C THR A 230 7.77 -4.54 10.57
N PHE A 231 8.70 -4.19 9.69
CA PHE A 231 9.84 -5.03 9.36
C PHE A 231 11.14 -4.36 9.74
N SER A 232 11.92 -5.02 10.61
CA SER A 232 13.29 -4.62 10.94
C SER A 232 13.44 -3.18 11.47
N GLY A 233 14.54 -2.50 11.14
CA GLY A 233 14.91 -1.15 11.57
C GLY A 233 16.31 -1.13 12.21
N THR A 234 16.87 0.07 12.45
CA THR A 234 18.26 0.21 12.91
C THR A 234 18.57 -0.36 14.29
N ASN A 235 17.57 -0.50 15.16
CA ASN A 235 17.75 -0.98 16.54
C ASN A 235 17.22 -2.41 16.74
N SER A 236 16.72 -3.05 15.69
CA SER A 236 16.27 -4.43 15.74
C SER A 236 16.82 -5.21 14.55
N THR A 237 17.37 -6.35 14.83
CA THR A 237 17.89 -7.26 13.82
C THR A 237 16.79 -8.21 13.39
N ALA A 238 16.38 -8.14 12.14
CA ALA A 238 15.45 -9.10 11.52
C ALA A 238 14.04 -9.22 12.13
N ASP A 239 13.59 -8.30 12.98
CA ASP A 239 12.31 -8.41 13.68
C ASP A 239 11.11 -8.10 12.77
N ILE A 240 10.06 -8.89 12.95
CA ILE A 240 8.72 -8.62 12.45
C ILE A 240 7.81 -8.38 13.65
N ALA A 241 7.17 -7.21 13.70
CA ALA A 241 6.13 -6.95 14.68
C ALA A 241 4.79 -6.70 13.99
N ALA A 242 3.71 -7.03 14.65
CA ALA A 242 2.35 -6.88 14.14
C ALA A 242 1.49 -6.03 15.06
N GLY A 243 0.63 -5.23 14.46
CA GLY A 243 -0.40 -4.47 15.13
C GLY A 243 -1.71 -4.48 14.36
N SER A 244 -2.75 -3.90 14.95
CA SER A 244 -4.09 -3.77 14.38
C SER A 244 -4.45 -2.31 14.20
N PHE A 245 -5.30 -1.98 13.23
CA PHE A 245 -5.81 -0.61 13.04
C PHE A 245 -6.81 -0.19 14.12
N THR A 246 -7.37 -1.14 14.86
CA THR A 246 -8.42 -0.91 15.86
C THR A 246 -7.94 -1.09 17.30
N SER A 247 -6.88 -1.87 17.53
CA SER A 247 -6.30 -2.12 18.85
C SER A 247 -4.92 -1.48 18.96
N SER A 248 -4.66 -0.77 20.05
CA SER A 248 -3.41 -0.05 20.28
C SER A 248 -2.22 -1.00 20.49
N GLY A 249 -1.04 -0.57 20.02
CA GLY A 249 0.21 -1.30 20.19
C GLY A 249 0.57 -2.23 19.03
N ALA A 250 1.82 -2.62 18.99
CA ALA A 250 2.34 -3.67 18.10
C ALA A 250 3.39 -4.49 18.82
N SER A 251 3.34 -5.80 18.63
CA SER A 251 4.20 -6.76 19.33
C SER A 251 5.01 -7.60 18.34
N TRP A 252 6.19 -7.97 18.74
CA TRP A 252 7.04 -8.92 18.03
C TRP A 252 6.32 -10.25 17.79
N ILE A 253 6.44 -10.78 16.57
CA ILE A 253 5.79 -12.05 16.19
C ILE A 253 6.73 -13.05 15.53
N ALA A 254 7.75 -12.58 14.81
CA ALA A 254 8.56 -13.42 13.94
C ALA A 254 9.86 -12.71 13.51
N GLN A 255 10.64 -13.37 12.64
CA GLN A 255 11.89 -12.84 12.12
C GLN A 255 11.98 -12.95 10.59
N LEU A 256 12.70 -12.00 9.98
CA LEU A 256 13.19 -12.08 8.61
C LEU A 256 14.32 -13.12 8.51
N THR A 257 14.63 -13.56 7.30
CA THR A 257 15.71 -14.55 7.06
C THR A 257 17.10 -13.91 7.19
N GLY A 258 17.20 -12.59 7.05
CA GLY A 258 18.45 -11.84 7.12
C GLY A 258 18.38 -10.66 8.07
N ASN A 259 19.53 -10.13 8.47
CA ASN A 259 19.64 -8.94 9.29
C ASN A 259 19.29 -7.70 8.46
N GLY A 260 18.03 -7.31 8.47
CA GLY A 260 17.58 -6.10 7.80
C GLY A 260 17.91 -4.86 8.61
N SER A 261 18.97 -4.15 8.26
CA SER A 261 19.14 -2.79 8.76
C SER A 261 18.61 -1.79 7.73
N GLN A 262 17.63 -0.99 8.14
CA GLN A 262 17.01 0.08 7.34
C GLN A 262 16.27 -0.38 6.06
N PRO A 263 15.40 -1.41 6.10
CA PRO A 263 14.53 -1.69 4.97
C PRO A 263 13.46 -0.60 4.89
N THR A 264 13.50 0.27 3.90
CA THR A 264 12.48 1.33 3.75
C THR A 264 11.37 0.94 2.80
N GLY A 265 11.53 -0.09 1.98
CA GLY A 265 10.55 -0.57 1.00
C GLY A 265 9.91 -1.88 1.42
N ALA A 266 8.61 -1.86 1.65
CA ALA A 266 7.77 -3.05 1.72
C ALA A 266 6.49 -2.80 0.95
N ALA A 267 5.99 -3.82 0.30
CA ALA A 267 4.70 -3.82 -0.37
C ALA A 267 4.20 -5.27 -0.50
N GLY A 268 3.01 -5.50 -1.00
CA GLY A 268 2.48 -6.83 -1.12
C GLY A 268 1.09 -6.87 -1.73
N ASP A 269 0.39 -7.95 -1.44
CA ASP A 269 -1.04 -8.12 -1.65
C ASP A 269 -1.74 -8.20 -0.28
N GLU A 270 -3.02 -8.59 -0.23
CA GLU A 270 -3.77 -8.75 1.03
C GLU A 270 -3.32 -9.91 1.89
N THR A 271 -2.59 -10.85 1.31
CA THR A 271 -2.18 -12.09 1.96
C THR A 271 -0.73 -12.05 2.39
N ARG A 272 0.10 -11.38 1.59
CA ARG A 272 1.57 -11.43 1.70
C ARG A 272 2.17 -10.04 1.69
N ALA A 273 3.13 -9.84 2.54
CA ALA A 273 4.06 -8.74 2.48
C ALA A 273 5.39 -9.23 1.91
N ILE A 274 6.04 -8.40 1.11
CA ILE A 274 7.39 -8.61 0.60
C ILE A 274 8.22 -7.39 0.99
N THR A 275 9.35 -7.65 1.61
CA THR A 275 10.23 -6.60 2.13
C THR A 275 11.69 -6.96 1.91
N PHE A 276 12.55 -5.99 2.05
CA PHE A 276 13.98 -6.23 2.06
C PHE A 276 14.42 -6.99 3.31
N ALA A 277 15.31 -7.96 3.12
CA ALA A 277 15.97 -8.68 4.19
C ALA A 277 17.49 -8.60 3.96
N GLY A 278 18.19 -7.91 4.84
CA GLY A 278 19.63 -7.86 4.82
C GLY A 278 20.23 -6.48 4.52
N THR A 279 21.51 -6.36 4.84
CA THR A 279 22.30 -5.14 4.69
C THR A 279 22.87 -4.97 3.27
N SER A 280 22.81 -6.01 2.46
CA SER A 280 23.37 -6.02 1.10
C SER A 280 22.44 -5.47 0.01
N GLY A 281 21.20 -5.10 0.39
CA GLY A 281 20.29 -4.35 -0.48
C GLY A 281 19.68 -5.12 -1.65
N THR A 282 19.79 -6.46 -1.72
CA THR A 282 19.19 -7.24 -2.81
C THR A 282 18.21 -8.30 -2.35
N GLN A 283 18.39 -8.89 -1.16
CA GLN A 283 17.55 -9.99 -0.70
C GLN A 283 16.14 -9.52 -0.37
N LEU A 284 15.16 -10.26 -0.85
CA LEU A 284 13.74 -10.08 -0.56
C LEU A 284 13.21 -11.27 0.25
N ASP A 285 12.43 -10.97 1.27
CA ASP A 285 11.69 -11.93 2.07
C ASP A 285 10.19 -11.74 1.90
N THR A 286 9.44 -12.83 2.04
CA THR A 286 7.98 -12.82 2.05
C THR A 286 7.42 -13.34 3.37
N VAL A 287 6.32 -12.73 3.80
CA VAL A 287 5.60 -13.05 5.03
C VAL A 287 4.11 -13.13 4.74
N VAL A 288 3.43 -14.13 5.26
CA VAL A 288 1.96 -14.17 5.26
C VAL A 288 1.44 -13.28 6.38
N ILE A 289 0.65 -12.25 6.04
CA ILE A 289 0.28 -11.16 6.96
C ILE A 289 -0.45 -11.68 8.21
N GLN A 290 -1.35 -12.64 8.06
CA GLN A 290 -2.16 -13.17 9.15
C GLN A 290 -1.46 -14.26 9.99
N ASN A 291 -0.27 -14.70 9.59
CA ASN A 291 0.50 -15.72 10.30
C ASN A 291 1.57 -15.08 11.21
N ASN A 292 1.88 -15.78 12.32
CA ASN A 292 2.99 -15.42 13.21
C ASN A 292 4.21 -16.30 12.94
N SER A 293 4.52 -16.56 11.68
CA SER A 293 5.65 -17.40 11.27
C SER A 293 6.79 -16.55 10.71
N ASN A 294 8.00 -17.06 10.84
CA ASN A 294 9.16 -16.42 10.24
C ASN A 294 8.99 -16.24 8.73
N ALA A 295 9.65 -15.22 8.23
CA ALA A 295 9.72 -14.96 6.79
C ALA A 295 10.43 -16.12 6.06
N THR A 296 10.14 -16.21 4.78
CA THR A 296 10.86 -17.09 3.86
C THR A 296 11.47 -16.26 2.74
N SER A 297 12.59 -16.72 2.19
CA SER A 297 13.23 -16.03 1.07
C SER A 297 12.29 -15.98 -0.13
N PHE A 298 12.13 -14.81 -0.73
CA PHE A 298 11.35 -14.60 -1.94
C PHE A 298 12.22 -14.64 -3.20
N GLY A 299 13.37 -13.98 -3.16
CA GLY A 299 14.30 -13.81 -4.28
C GLY A 299 15.24 -12.65 -4.04
N GLN A 300 15.78 -12.12 -5.12
CA GLN A 300 16.74 -11.00 -5.05
C GLN A 300 16.39 -9.93 -6.08
N LEU A 301 16.69 -8.68 -5.76
CA LEU A 301 16.69 -7.62 -6.75
C LEU A 301 17.90 -7.78 -7.69
N ASN A 302 17.70 -7.40 -8.95
CA ASN A 302 18.75 -7.43 -9.98
C ASN A 302 19.83 -6.35 -9.76
N THR A 303 19.49 -5.28 -9.03
CA THR A 303 20.40 -4.20 -8.63
C THR A 303 20.33 -3.97 -7.12
N ASN A 304 21.39 -3.40 -6.58
CA ASN A 304 21.41 -3.05 -5.16
C ASN A 304 20.61 -1.77 -4.92
N HIS A 305 19.50 -1.90 -4.23
CA HIS A 305 18.69 -0.78 -3.77
C HIS A 305 18.77 -0.70 -2.24
N TRP A 306 19.59 0.18 -1.72
CA TRP A 306 19.55 0.47 -0.29
C TRP A 306 18.52 1.57 -0.03
N THR A 307 17.51 1.30 0.80
CA THR A 307 16.43 2.24 1.11
C THR A 307 15.57 2.71 -0.09
N PRO A 308 15.05 1.81 -0.94
CA PRO A 308 14.15 2.20 -2.02
C PRO A 308 12.75 2.50 -1.53
N GLY A 309 11.97 3.22 -2.33
CA GLY A 309 10.51 3.24 -2.23
C GLY A 309 9.90 1.96 -2.83
N ALA A 310 8.72 1.58 -2.38
CA ALA A 310 7.97 0.47 -2.94
C ALA A 310 6.54 0.88 -3.26
N SER A 311 5.98 0.33 -4.34
CA SER A 311 4.61 0.55 -4.80
C SER A 311 4.05 -0.72 -5.43
N THR A 312 2.73 -0.98 -5.31
CA THR A 312 2.12 -2.23 -5.78
C THR A 312 0.73 -2.03 -6.36
N ASP A 313 0.38 -2.84 -7.36
CA ASP A 313 -0.99 -3.01 -7.87
C ASP A 313 -1.68 -4.28 -7.31
N GLY A 314 -1.06 -4.93 -6.33
CA GLY A 314 -1.52 -6.22 -5.78
C GLY A 314 -1.08 -7.44 -6.59
N SER A 315 -0.51 -7.25 -7.77
CA SER A 315 0.05 -8.31 -8.62
C SER A 315 1.57 -8.18 -8.76
N ARG A 316 2.04 -6.94 -8.87
CA ARG A 316 3.45 -6.56 -8.96
C ARG A 316 3.83 -5.61 -7.85
N ILE A 317 5.09 -5.67 -7.46
CA ILE A 317 5.73 -4.65 -6.64
C ILE A 317 6.84 -4.03 -7.48
N VAL A 318 6.89 -2.71 -7.53
CA VAL A 318 7.99 -1.95 -8.10
C VAL A 318 8.77 -1.30 -6.96
N PHE A 319 10.06 -1.56 -6.90
CA PHE A 319 11.02 -0.92 -6.02
C PHE A 319 11.77 0.14 -6.81
N ALA A 320 11.86 1.35 -6.28
CA ALA A 320 12.37 2.50 -7.03
C ALA A 320 13.39 3.30 -6.24
N GLY A 321 14.46 3.72 -6.89
CA GLY A 321 15.54 4.48 -6.29
C GLY A 321 16.35 3.69 -5.28
N GLY A 322 16.93 4.36 -4.31
CA GLY A 322 17.81 3.77 -3.32
C GLY A 322 19.22 4.36 -3.39
N SER A 323 20.14 3.82 -2.60
CA SER A 323 21.54 4.26 -2.58
C SER A 323 22.46 3.06 -2.56
N TRP A 324 23.44 3.02 -3.45
CA TRP A 324 24.50 2.02 -3.39
C TRP A 324 25.88 2.64 -3.53
N SER A 325 26.14 3.46 -4.47
CA SER A 325 27.36 4.28 -4.62
C SER A 325 26.98 5.71 -5.00
N GLY A 326 25.87 6.19 -4.42
CA GLY A 326 25.19 7.42 -4.74
C GLY A 326 23.69 7.16 -4.87
N ASN A 327 22.93 8.20 -5.14
CA ASN A 327 21.51 8.09 -5.39
C ASN A 327 21.24 7.34 -6.69
N GLN A 328 20.25 6.46 -6.70
CA GLN A 328 19.86 5.64 -7.84
C GLN A 328 18.54 6.15 -8.44
N ASN A 329 18.39 5.98 -9.75
CA ASN A 329 17.11 6.16 -10.44
C ASN A 329 16.51 4.84 -10.92
N ASP A 330 17.23 3.73 -10.81
CA ASP A 330 16.77 2.41 -11.26
C ASP A 330 15.44 2.02 -10.58
N MET A 331 14.60 1.35 -11.33
CA MET A 331 13.41 0.68 -10.83
C MET A 331 13.46 -0.81 -11.17
N SER A 332 13.13 -1.63 -10.19
CA SER A 332 13.05 -3.09 -10.34
C SER A 332 11.66 -3.58 -9.95
N TYR A 333 11.15 -4.62 -10.61
CA TYR A 333 9.86 -5.20 -10.24
C TYR A 333 9.92 -6.70 -10.00
N ILE A 334 8.98 -7.17 -9.18
CA ILE A 334 8.68 -8.59 -8.96
C ILE A 334 7.20 -8.85 -9.20
N THR A 335 6.86 -10.12 -9.48
CA THR A 335 5.47 -10.61 -9.51
C THR A 335 5.18 -11.30 -8.18
N ILE A 336 4.19 -10.83 -7.41
CA ILE A 336 3.90 -11.30 -6.05
C ILE A 336 3.56 -12.79 -5.99
N ALA A 337 2.83 -13.28 -7.01
CA ALA A 337 2.37 -14.67 -7.04
C ALA A 337 3.50 -15.70 -7.17
N THR A 338 4.65 -15.31 -7.70
CA THR A 338 5.74 -16.23 -8.07
C THR A 338 7.04 -15.80 -7.40
N THR A 339 7.58 -16.64 -6.52
CA THR A 339 8.92 -16.41 -5.96
C THR A 339 9.98 -16.39 -7.04
N GLY A 340 10.92 -15.47 -6.93
CA GLY A 340 11.98 -15.31 -7.92
C GLY A 340 12.65 -13.94 -7.82
N ASN A 341 13.64 -13.74 -8.68
CA ASN A 341 14.39 -12.49 -8.75
C ASN A 341 13.59 -11.41 -9.48
N SER A 342 13.94 -10.17 -9.23
CA SER A 342 13.33 -9.04 -9.93
C SER A 342 13.81 -8.92 -11.37
N TYR A 343 13.04 -8.16 -12.12
CA TYR A 343 13.34 -7.72 -13.47
C TYR A 343 13.49 -6.19 -13.47
N ASP A 344 14.21 -5.70 -14.46
CA ASP A 344 14.29 -4.27 -14.74
C ASP A 344 12.90 -3.73 -15.10
N PHE A 345 12.54 -2.57 -14.50
CA PHE A 345 11.30 -1.88 -14.80
C PHE A 345 11.51 -0.63 -15.64
N GLY A 346 12.62 0.07 -15.49
CA GLY A 346 12.97 1.36 -16.08
C GLY A 346 13.56 2.31 -15.04
N ASP A 347 13.49 3.62 -15.29
CA ASP A 347 14.13 4.65 -14.47
C ASP A 347 13.14 5.70 -13.95
N LEU A 348 13.41 6.21 -12.73
CA LEU A 348 12.82 7.44 -12.21
C LEU A 348 13.35 8.65 -13.02
N THR A 349 12.62 9.74 -13.06
CA THR A 349 13.10 10.99 -13.70
C THR A 349 14.27 11.60 -12.93
N VAL A 350 14.38 11.32 -11.63
CA VAL A 350 15.42 11.83 -10.74
C VAL A 350 15.96 10.73 -9.83
N ALA A 351 17.29 10.60 -9.79
CA ALA A 351 17.98 9.70 -8.87
C ALA A 351 17.74 10.12 -7.41
N ARG A 352 17.35 9.18 -6.55
CA ARG A 352 17.05 9.46 -5.15
C ARG A 352 17.30 8.27 -4.24
N ALA A 353 17.89 8.50 -3.08
CA ALA A 353 17.91 7.54 -1.98
C ALA A 353 16.78 7.82 -0.99
N ARG A 354 16.37 6.81 -0.23
CA ARG A 354 15.34 6.94 0.81
C ARG A 354 14.02 7.50 0.29
N ALA A 355 13.70 7.12 -0.93
CA ALA A 355 12.39 7.36 -1.52
C ALA A 355 11.29 6.62 -0.76
N THR A 356 10.07 7.09 -0.90
CA THR A 356 8.88 6.37 -0.44
C THR A 356 7.87 6.32 -1.57
N GLY A 357 7.08 5.25 -1.63
CA GLY A 357 6.11 5.05 -2.69
C GLY A 357 4.77 4.56 -2.16
N CYS A 358 3.73 4.83 -2.92
CA CYS A 358 2.39 4.28 -2.71
C CYS A 358 1.66 4.22 -4.06
N ALA A 359 0.54 3.49 -4.12
CA ALA A 359 -0.23 3.31 -5.34
C ALA A 359 -1.72 3.57 -5.15
N GLY A 360 -2.40 3.93 -6.24
CA GLY A 360 -3.84 4.16 -6.27
C GLY A 360 -4.36 4.42 -7.70
N ASN A 361 -5.64 4.77 -7.81
CA ASN A 361 -6.35 5.08 -9.05
C ASN A 361 -7.01 6.45 -9.02
#